data_ef1e14ec9ba5800059175883054d02b9
#
_entry.id   ef1e14ec9ba5800059175883054d02b9
#
_cell.length_a   1.000
_cell.length_b   1.000
_cell.length_c   1.000
_cell.angle_alpha   90.00
_cell.angle_beta   90.00
_cell.angle_gamma   90.00
#
_symmetry.space_group_name_H-M   'P 1'
#
loop_
_entity.id
_entity.type
_entity.pdbx_description
1 polymer ?
#
loop_
_entity_poly.entity_id
_entity_poly.type
_entity_poly.pdbx_seq_one_letter_code
_entity_poly.pdbx_strand_id
1 'polypeptide(L)'
;TDNISGGIRVEKVSDDNYFSDMSSLISATSTVNLPQEAYLNYSSERLDVNFLTQRFQNLTTTSSPYERLPSITINHSDDYENFAGIANIETALNMSLTQFERNHNFVATSVDKNITGTRFIARPSIAVPFEKNYGYVKPQLTMNVMSYELEGGPTDSKSMAIPTLSVDSGLYFDKKLTLAGKSFIQTLEPRI
;
A
#
# COMPACT_ATOMS: atom_id res chain seq x y z
N THR A 1 23.80 -5.42 -6.77
CA THR A 1 23.35 -5.14 -5.40
C THR A 1 21.96 -5.74 -5.24
N ASP A 2 21.83 -6.69 -4.34
CA ASP A 2 20.59 -7.48 -4.16
C ASP A 2 19.39 -6.67 -3.64
N ASN A 3 19.60 -5.39 -3.30
CA ASN A 3 18.60 -4.51 -2.71
C ASN A 3 17.81 -3.68 -3.75
N ILE A 4 18.22 -3.69 -5.01
CA ILE A 4 17.57 -2.89 -6.06
C ILE A 4 17.06 -3.83 -7.15
N SER A 5 15.80 -3.67 -7.51
CA SER A 5 15.17 -4.33 -8.65
C SER A 5 14.39 -3.33 -9.47
N GLY A 6 14.27 -3.57 -10.76
CA GLY A 6 13.52 -2.71 -11.64
C GLY A 6 13.18 -3.40 -12.93
N GLY A 7 12.20 -2.85 -13.63
CA GLY A 7 11.75 -3.39 -14.89
C GLY A 7 10.94 -2.41 -15.72
N ILE A 8 10.82 -2.76 -16.99
CA ILE A 8 9.98 -2.03 -17.95
C ILE A 8 9.09 -3.06 -18.62
N ARG A 9 7.80 -2.76 -18.70
CA ARG A 9 6.80 -3.52 -19.43
C ARG A 9 6.10 -2.59 -20.39
N VAL A 10 6.11 -2.92 -21.67
CA VAL A 10 5.44 -2.14 -22.71
C VAL A 10 4.58 -3.07 -23.53
N GLU A 11 3.27 -2.90 -23.38
CA GLU A 11 2.28 -3.55 -24.25
C GLU A 11 1.69 -2.49 -25.18
N LYS A 12 1.77 -2.75 -26.47
CA LYS A 12 1.28 -1.82 -27.50
C LYS A 12 0.83 -2.60 -28.73
N VAL A 13 -0.26 -2.16 -29.33
CA VAL A 13 -0.75 -2.65 -30.63
C VAL A 13 -0.84 -1.51 -31.63
N SER A 14 -0.94 -1.86 -32.93
CA SER A 14 -0.97 -0.89 -34.03
C SER A 14 -2.25 -0.06 -34.05
N ASP A 15 -3.38 -0.69 -33.72
CA ASP A 15 -4.72 -0.10 -33.79
C ASP A 15 -5.65 -0.71 -32.74
N ASP A 16 -6.80 -0.09 -32.54
CA ASP A 16 -7.75 -0.45 -31.48
C ASP A 16 -8.51 -1.77 -31.80
N ASN A 17 -8.54 -2.21 -33.03
CA ASN A 17 -9.24 -3.43 -33.46
C ASN A 17 -8.30 -4.64 -33.52
N TYR A 18 -7.00 -4.48 -33.23
CA TYR A 18 -5.99 -5.53 -33.40
C TYR A 18 -6.42 -6.89 -32.85
N PHE A 19 -6.95 -6.93 -31.63
CA PHE A 19 -7.34 -8.19 -31.00
C PHE A 19 -8.64 -8.75 -31.58
N SER A 20 -9.59 -7.91 -32.00
CA SER A 20 -10.82 -8.37 -32.64
C SER A 20 -10.57 -8.95 -34.04
N ASP A 21 -9.58 -8.41 -34.73
CA ASP A 21 -9.26 -8.84 -36.12
C ASP A 21 -8.34 -10.07 -36.13
N MET A 22 -7.49 -10.23 -35.14
CA MET A 22 -6.43 -11.25 -35.08
C MET A 22 -6.77 -12.47 -34.23
N SER A 23 -7.75 -12.40 -33.35
CA SER A 23 -8.01 -13.46 -32.37
C SER A 23 -9.49 -13.85 -32.28
N SER A 24 -9.73 -15.16 -32.26
CA SER A 24 -11.01 -15.75 -31.89
C SER A 24 -11.13 -16.06 -30.40
N LEU A 25 -10.07 -15.80 -29.60
CA LEU A 25 -10.04 -16.06 -28.15
C LEU A 25 -10.74 -14.93 -27.41
N ILE A 26 -11.77 -15.25 -26.64
CA ILE A 26 -12.53 -14.28 -25.82
C ILE A 26 -11.63 -13.47 -24.88
N SER A 27 -10.62 -14.09 -24.30
CA SER A 27 -9.67 -13.40 -23.40
C SER A 27 -8.86 -12.32 -24.12
N ALA A 28 -8.47 -12.53 -25.37
CA ALA A 28 -7.76 -11.54 -26.17
C ALA A 28 -8.68 -10.42 -26.64
N THR A 29 -9.89 -10.76 -27.09
CA THR A 29 -10.87 -9.77 -27.56
C THR A 29 -11.48 -8.92 -26.44
N SER A 30 -11.38 -9.35 -25.18
CA SER A 30 -11.83 -8.59 -23.99
C SER A 30 -10.75 -7.66 -23.42
N THR A 31 -9.52 -7.70 -23.92
CA THR A 31 -8.46 -6.80 -23.47
C THR A 31 -8.69 -5.40 -24.04
N VAL A 32 -8.94 -4.45 -23.15
CA VAL A 32 -9.27 -3.07 -23.54
C VAL A 32 -8.21 -2.04 -23.14
N ASN A 33 -7.28 -2.40 -22.23
CA ASN A 33 -6.22 -1.51 -21.75
C ASN A 33 -4.89 -2.26 -21.73
N LEU A 34 -3.90 -1.72 -22.42
CA LEU A 34 -2.55 -2.29 -22.50
C LEU A 34 -1.59 -1.48 -21.63
N PRO A 35 -0.99 -2.06 -20.58
CA PRO A 35 -0.12 -1.34 -19.68
C PRO A 35 1.24 -1.02 -20.33
N GLN A 36 1.71 0.18 -20.04
CA GLN A 36 3.07 0.64 -20.31
C GLN A 36 3.62 1.16 -18.99
N GLU A 37 4.55 0.44 -18.38
CA GLU A 37 5.01 0.73 -17.04
C GLU A 37 6.52 0.57 -16.90
N ALA A 38 7.10 1.37 -16.02
CA ALA A 38 8.45 1.21 -15.54
C ALA A 38 8.44 1.32 -14.02
N TYR A 39 9.19 0.47 -13.36
CA TYR A 39 9.30 0.49 -11.91
C TYR A 39 10.73 0.32 -11.44
N LEU A 40 11.01 0.86 -10.27
CA LEU A 40 12.24 0.70 -9.54
C LEU A 40 11.91 0.46 -8.06
N ASN A 41 12.44 -0.62 -7.51
CA ASN A 41 12.27 -0.98 -6.11
C ASN A 41 13.63 -0.98 -5.43
N TYR A 42 13.68 -0.40 -4.24
CA TYR A 42 14.75 -0.58 -3.27
C TYR A 42 14.16 -1.24 -2.03
N SER A 43 14.81 -2.31 -1.55
CA SER A 43 14.40 -3.00 -0.34
C SER A 43 15.59 -3.27 0.56
N SER A 44 15.46 -2.95 1.84
CA SER A 44 16.41 -3.25 2.88
C SER A 44 15.67 -3.74 4.13
N GLU A 45 16.39 -4.11 5.20
CA GLU A 45 15.77 -4.59 6.44
C GLU A 45 14.78 -3.60 7.07
N ARG A 46 14.96 -2.29 6.82
CA ARG A 46 14.18 -1.23 7.47
C ARG A 46 13.47 -0.28 6.52
N LEU A 47 13.77 -0.36 5.22
CA LEU A 47 13.28 0.61 4.25
C LEU A 47 12.95 -0.07 2.92
N ASP A 48 11.70 0.04 2.50
CA ASP A 48 11.26 -0.28 1.14
C ASP A 48 10.82 0.98 0.43
N VAL A 49 11.34 1.19 -0.77
CA VAL A 49 10.96 2.29 -1.66
C VAL A 49 10.54 1.70 -2.99
N ASN A 50 9.34 2.04 -3.43
CA ASN A 50 8.83 1.68 -4.75
C ASN A 50 8.56 2.95 -5.55
N PHE A 51 9.14 3.03 -6.73
CA PHE A 51 8.82 4.01 -7.77
C PHE A 51 8.12 3.32 -8.93
N LEU A 52 6.99 3.86 -9.37
CA LEU A 52 6.21 3.35 -10.50
C LEU A 52 5.79 4.51 -11.39
N THR A 53 5.97 4.36 -12.69
CA THR A 53 5.28 5.15 -13.71
C THR A 53 4.48 4.21 -14.60
N GLN A 54 3.19 4.52 -14.81
CA GLN A 54 2.27 3.64 -15.52
C GLN A 54 1.31 4.43 -16.38
N ARG A 55 1.24 4.06 -17.65
CA ARG A 55 0.28 4.55 -18.65
C ARG A 55 -0.45 3.37 -19.27
N PHE A 56 -1.48 3.69 -20.05
CA PHE A 56 -2.24 2.68 -20.77
C PHE A 56 -2.47 3.12 -22.23
N GLN A 57 -2.30 2.19 -23.18
CA GLN A 57 -2.97 2.31 -24.46
C GLN A 57 -4.40 1.78 -24.29
N ASN A 58 -5.38 2.64 -24.46
CA ASN A 58 -6.78 2.27 -24.38
C ASN A 58 -7.28 1.90 -25.78
N LEU A 59 -7.88 0.73 -25.91
CA LEU A 59 -8.45 0.23 -27.16
C LEU A 59 -9.95 0.56 -27.30
N THR A 60 -10.52 1.20 -26.27
CA THR A 60 -11.91 1.66 -26.28
C THR A 60 -12.00 3.06 -25.67
N THR A 61 -12.98 3.83 -26.11
CA THR A 61 -13.26 5.17 -25.56
C THR A 61 -14.13 5.13 -24.29
N THR A 62 -14.68 3.95 -23.96
CA THR A 62 -15.67 3.80 -22.88
C THR A 62 -15.06 3.55 -21.51
N SER A 63 -13.81 3.12 -21.42
CA SER A 63 -13.14 2.85 -20.16
C SER A 63 -11.67 3.27 -20.25
N SER A 64 -11.30 4.26 -19.46
CA SER A 64 -9.91 4.72 -19.36
C SER A 64 -9.50 4.71 -17.89
N PRO A 65 -8.62 3.78 -17.48
CA PRO A 65 -8.08 3.78 -16.14
C PRO A 65 -7.22 5.03 -15.90
N TYR A 66 -7.08 5.43 -14.64
CA TYR A 66 -6.13 6.47 -14.28
C TYR A 66 -4.69 6.01 -14.49
N GLU A 67 -3.91 6.85 -15.13
CA GLU A 67 -2.45 6.73 -15.22
C GLU A 67 -1.81 7.18 -13.91
N ARG A 68 -0.67 6.62 -13.55
CA ARG A 68 0.12 6.98 -12.37
C ARG A 68 1.46 7.53 -12.82
N LEU A 69 1.65 8.86 -12.69
CA LEU A 69 2.75 9.58 -13.34
C LEU A 69 3.34 10.69 -12.45
N PRO A 70 4.17 10.37 -11.45
CA PRO A 70 4.58 9.07 -10.93
C PRO A 70 3.76 8.57 -9.74
N SER A 71 4.08 7.37 -9.26
CA SER A 71 3.70 6.88 -7.94
C SER A 71 4.94 6.49 -7.16
N ILE A 72 5.11 7.04 -5.94
CA ILE A 72 6.21 6.73 -5.03
C ILE A 72 5.60 6.20 -3.74
N THR A 73 6.06 5.03 -3.28
CA THR A 73 5.67 4.46 -1.99
C THR A 73 6.92 4.22 -1.15
N ILE A 74 6.86 4.60 0.11
CA ILE A 74 7.94 4.41 1.08
C ILE A 74 7.34 3.71 2.29
N ASN A 75 7.94 2.58 2.68
CA ASN A 75 7.67 1.88 3.91
C ASN A 75 8.95 1.85 4.72
N HIS A 76 8.88 2.32 5.94
CA HIS A 76 9.98 2.28 6.89
C HIS A 76 9.48 1.70 8.21
N SER A 77 10.28 0.83 8.83
CA SER A 77 10.04 0.33 10.17
C SER A 77 11.37 0.18 10.90
N ASP A 78 11.39 0.53 12.16
CA ASP A 78 12.56 0.40 13.02
C ASP A 78 12.17 0.16 14.47
N ASP A 79 12.99 -0.65 15.14
CA ASP A 79 12.84 -1.01 16.56
C ASP A 79 14.05 -0.48 17.32
N TYR A 80 13.79 0.38 18.28
CA TYR A 80 14.81 0.98 19.15
C TYR A 80 14.76 0.34 20.52
N GLU A 81 15.77 -0.49 20.83
CA GLU A 81 15.91 -1.05 22.17
C GLU A 81 16.40 0.01 23.16
N ASN A 82 15.81 0.00 24.35
CA ASN A 82 16.20 0.87 25.48
C ASN A 82 16.36 2.35 25.09
N PHE A 83 15.42 2.89 24.32
CA PHE A 83 15.44 4.27 23.86
C PHE A 83 15.50 5.24 25.05
N ALA A 84 16.54 6.09 25.08
CA ALA A 84 16.85 7.02 26.15
C ALA A 84 16.92 6.38 27.56
N GLY A 85 17.18 5.07 27.68
CA GLY A 85 17.21 4.35 28.94
C GLY A 85 15.83 4.11 29.59
N ILE A 86 14.74 4.29 28.85
CA ILE A 86 13.37 4.26 29.38
C ILE A 86 12.58 3.04 28.91
N ALA A 87 12.51 2.82 27.58
CA ALA A 87 11.66 1.79 27.00
C ALA A 87 12.13 1.40 25.60
N ASN A 88 11.67 0.24 25.13
CA ASN A 88 11.75 -0.12 23.72
C ASN A 88 10.69 0.67 22.95
N ILE A 89 11.03 1.13 21.75
CA ILE A 89 10.14 1.89 20.88
C ILE A 89 10.14 1.25 19.50
N GLU A 90 8.97 0.96 18.99
CA GLU A 90 8.77 0.57 17.60
C GLU A 90 8.21 1.76 16.81
N THR A 91 8.80 2.02 15.66
CA THR A 91 8.34 3.08 14.75
C THR A 91 8.02 2.50 13.38
N ALA A 92 6.98 2.99 12.75
CA ALA A 92 6.70 2.68 11.35
C ALA A 92 6.18 3.91 10.60
N LEU A 93 6.53 3.98 9.32
CA LEU A 93 6.04 4.98 8.39
C LEU A 93 5.63 4.28 7.10
N ASN A 94 4.36 4.41 6.74
CA ASN A 94 3.89 4.11 5.41
C ASN A 94 3.50 5.41 4.72
N MET A 95 4.13 5.72 3.60
CA MET A 95 3.91 6.95 2.86
C MET A 95 3.75 6.67 1.37
N SER A 96 2.82 7.35 0.72
CA SER A 96 2.67 7.31 -0.73
C SER A 96 2.33 8.68 -1.30
N LEU A 97 2.96 8.99 -2.43
CA LEU A 97 2.67 10.13 -3.27
C LEU A 97 2.35 9.61 -4.67
N THR A 98 1.17 9.91 -5.18
CA THR A 98 0.76 9.46 -6.51
C THR A 98 0.10 10.60 -7.27
N GLN A 99 0.62 10.91 -8.44
CA GLN A 99 -0.04 11.77 -9.40
C GLN A 99 -0.91 10.92 -10.32
N PHE A 100 -2.18 11.25 -10.41
CA PHE A 100 -3.17 10.60 -11.25
C PHE A 100 -3.47 11.48 -12.46
N GLU A 101 -3.30 10.88 -13.63
CA GLU A 101 -3.58 11.51 -14.90
C GLU A 101 -4.63 10.70 -15.67
N ARG A 102 -5.31 11.32 -16.61
CA ARG A 102 -6.14 10.64 -17.59
C ARG A 102 -5.40 10.55 -18.92
N ASN A 103 -5.59 9.48 -19.63
CA ASN A 103 -5.08 9.35 -20.99
C ASN A 103 -5.54 10.54 -21.83
N HIS A 104 -4.66 11.09 -22.67
CA HIS A 104 -4.95 12.25 -23.51
C HIS A 104 -6.13 12.03 -24.50
N ASN A 105 -6.45 10.78 -24.82
CA ASN A 105 -7.61 10.41 -25.66
C ASN A 105 -8.91 10.27 -24.84
N PHE A 106 -8.85 10.44 -23.50
CA PHE A 106 -10.04 10.36 -22.68
C PHE A 106 -11.01 11.50 -22.99
N VAL A 107 -12.26 11.14 -23.31
CA VAL A 107 -13.33 12.10 -23.54
C VAL A 107 -14.21 12.17 -22.31
N ALA A 108 -14.23 13.32 -21.64
CA ALA A 108 -15.06 13.54 -20.48
C ALA A 108 -16.55 13.48 -20.84
N THR A 109 -17.34 12.86 -19.96
CA THR A 109 -18.79 12.77 -20.09
C THR A 109 -19.47 13.53 -18.95
N SER A 110 -20.79 13.61 -18.96
CA SER A 110 -21.55 14.19 -17.84
C SER A 110 -21.41 13.40 -16.52
N VAL A 111 -21.09 12.11 -16.61
CA VAL A 111 -20.95 11.19 -15.48
C VAL A 111 -19.47 11.00 -15.11
N ASP A 112 -18.60 10.81 -16.09
CA ASP A 112 -17.17 10.63 -15.88
C ASP A 112 -16.41 11.88 -16.33
N LYS A 113 -16.01 12.71 -15.36
CA LYS A 113 -15.29 13.97 -15.59
C LYS A 113 -13.79 13.69 -15.68
N ASN A 114 -13.09 14.54 -16.41
CA ASN A 114 -11.64 14.52 -16.44
C ASN A 114 -11.07 15.16 -15.17
N ILE A 115 -11.13 14.44 -14.06
CA ILE A 115 -10.55 14.85 -12.79
C ILE A 115 -9.18 14.21 -12.68
N THR A 116 -8.14 15.01 -12.52
CA THR A 116 -6.76 14.59 -12.31
C THR A 116 -6.24 15.14 -10.99
N GLY A 117 -5.04 14.83 -10.58
CA GLY A 117 -4.48 15.43 -9.38
C GLY A 117 -3.52 14.53 -8.63
N THR A 118 -3.04 15.06 -7.52
CA THR A 118 -2.04 14.41 -6.66
C THR A 118 -2.68 13.93 -5.37
N ARG A 119 -2.35 12.71 -4.97
CA ARG A 119 -2.72 12.13 -3.67
C ARG A 119 -1.47 11.89 -2.84
N PHE A 120 -1.46 12.46 -1.65
CA PHE A 120 -0.47 12.17 -0.62
C PHE A 120 -1.15 11.43 0.54
N ILE A 121 -0.54 10.32 0.97
CA ILE A 121 -0.95 9.57 2.17
C ILE A 121 0.29 9.35 3.02
N ALA A 122 0.18 9.57 4.34
CA ALA A 122 1.22 9.21 5.30
C ALA A 122 0.59 8.62 6.56
N ARG A 123 1.18 7.53 7.05
CA ARG A 123 0.75 6.83 8.26
C ARG A 123 1.97 6.57 9.15
N PRO A 124 2.50 7.60 9.82
CA PRO A 124 3.48 7.39 10.87
C PRO A 124 2.83 6.73 12.09
N SER A 125 3.54 5.81 12.71
CA SER A 125 3.12 5.20 13.97
C SER A 125 4.31 5.05 14.92
N ILE A 126 3.99 5.09 16.20
CA ILE A 126 4.92 4.81 17.30
C ILE A 126 4.22 3.89 18.30
N ALA A 127 4.89 2.83 18.70
CA ALA A 127 4.41 1.92 19.72
C ALA A 127 5.48 1.72 20.80
N VAL A 128 5.03 1.45 22.03
CA VAL A 128 5.90 1.20 23.17
C VAL A 128 5.54 -0.16 23.78
N PRO A 129 6.22 -1.25 23.39
CA PRO A 129 5.95 -2.57 23.91
C PRO A 129 6.49 -2.70 25.36
N PHE A 130 5.61 -3.10 26.27
CA PHE A 130 5.94 -3.50 27.64
C PHE A 130 5.70 -5.00 27.76
N GLU A 131 6.75 -5.79 27.80
CA GLU A 131 6.68 -7.24 27.88
C GLU A 131 7.19 -7.78 29.21
N LYS A 132 6.50 -8.79 29.72
CA LYS A 132 6.86 -9.58 30.90
C LYS A 132 6.58 -11.05 30.63
N ASN A 133 7.12 -11.95 31.45
CA ASN A 133 6.95 -13.39 31.30
C ASN A 133 5.48 -13.86 31.39
N TYR A 134 4.59 -13.03 31.93
CA TYR A 134 3.17 -13.32 32.12
C TYR A 134 2.24 -12.56 31.18
N GLY A 135 2.75 -11.68 30.32
CA GLY A 135 1.93 -10.94 29.37
C GLY A 135 2.60 -9.70 28.83
N TYR A 136 1.88 -9.00 27.98
CA TYR A 136 2.35 -7.74 27.36
C TYR A 136 1.24 -6.70 27.27
N VAL A 137 1.66 -5.45 27.17
CA VAL A 137 0.81 -4.30 26.83
C VAL A 137 1.58 -3.42 25.84
N LYS A 138 0.97 -3.14 24.69
CA LYS A 138 1.57 -2.38 23.60
C LYS A 138 0.65 -1.22 23.19
N PRO A 139 0.73 -0.06 23.83
CA PRO A 139 0.09 1.14 23.33
C PRO A 139 0.76 1.60 22.03
N GLN A 140 -0.07 2.03 21.08
CA GLN A 140 0.35 2.52 19.77
C GLN A 140 -0.42 3.77 19.40
N LEU A 141 0.28 4.79 18.94
CA LEU A 141 -0.27 5.98 18.32
C LEU A 141 0.03 5.95 16.82
N THR A 142 -1.01 6.07 16.00
CA THR A 142 -0.90 6.19 14.54
C THR A 142 -1.57 7.48 14.09
N MET A 143 -0.92 8.23 13.22
CA MET A 143 -1.51 9.38 12.55
C MET A 143 -1.84 9.00 11.11
N ASN A 144 -3.11 9.11 10.70
CA ASN A 144 -3.52 8.92 9.33
C ASN A 144 -3.65 10.27 8.66
N VAL A 145 -2.70 10.63 7.82
CA VAL A 145 -2.69 11.89 7.05
C VAL A 145 -3.01 11.58 5.61
N MET A 146 -3.92 12.34 5.03
CA MET A 146 -4.33 12.22 3.63
C MET A 146 -4.56 13.60 3.04
N SER A 147 -3.98 13.87 1.87
CA SER A 147 -4.19 15.09 1.12
C SER A 147 -4.41 14.79 -0.35
N TYR A 148 -5.37 15.48 -0.93
CA TYR A 148 -5.67 15.47 -2.36
C TYR A 148 -5.59 16.90 -2.89
N GLU A 149 -4.90 17.07 -3.99
CA GLU A 149 -4.94 18.25 -4.84
C GLU A 149 -5.55 17.81 -6.16
N LEU A 150 -6.75 18.35 -6.48
CA LEU A 150 -7.57 17.88 -7.60
C LEU A 150 -7.70 18.99 -8.65
N GLU A 151 -7.66 18.61 -9.91
CA GLU A 151 -7.91 19.49 -11.04
C GLU A 151 -9.14 18.99 -11.82
N GLY A 152 -9.99 19.91 -12.27
CA GLY A 152 -11.21 19.60 -13.02
C GLY A 152 -12.37 19.08 -12.17
N GLY A 153 -12.23 19.04 -10.85
CA GLY A 153 -13.26 18.63 -9.90
C GLY A 153 -14.05 19.79 -9.31
N PRO A 154 -15.08 19.51 -8.49
CA PRO A 154 -15.85 20.52 -7.77
C PRO A 154 -15.09 21.11 -6.58
N THR A 155 -13.99 20.52 -6.17
CA THR A 155 -13.16 20.92 -5.04
C THR A 155 -11.69 20.76 -5.44
N ASP A 156 -10.90 21.81 -5.26
CA ASP A 156 -9.50 21.83 -5.71
C ASP A 156 -8.57 21.08 -4.76
N SER A 157 -8.90 21.03 -3.46
CA SER A 157 -8.09 20.31 -2.48
C SER A 157 -8.93 19.77 -1.33
N LYS A 158 -8.46 18.68 -0.74
CA LYS A 158 -9.02 18.10 0.48
C LYS A 158 -7.92 17.47 1.30
N SER A 159 -7.83 17.82 2.58
CA SER A 159 -6.89 17.19 3.51
C SER A 159 -7.58 16.71 4.77
N MET A 160 -7.02 15.67 5.37
CA MET A 160 -7.52 15.06 6.60
C MET A 160 -6.36 14.51 7.41
N ALA A 161 -6.41 14.69 8.72
CA ALA A 161 -5.46 14.07 9.65
C ALA A 161 -6.25 13.47 10.83
N ILE A 162 -6.14 12.17 11.01
CA ILE A 162 -6.89 11.42 12.03
C ILE A 162 -5.88 10.69 12.93
N PRO A 163 -5.73 11.09 14.20
CA PRO A 163 -4.99 10.31 15.17
C PRO A 163 -5.80 9.07 15.59
N THR A 164 -5.11 7.95 15.73
CA THR A 164 -5.67 6.69 16.23
C THR A 164 -4.79 6.19 17.36
N LEU A 165 -5.38 6.03 18.54
CA LEU A 165 -4.74 5.39 19.69
C LEU A 165 -5.28 3.97 19.80
N SER A 166 -4.41 2.98 19.86
CA SER A 166 -4.74 1.59 20.10
C SER A 166 -3.88 1.02 21.23
N VAL A 167 -4.40 0.04 21.91
CA VAL A 167 -3.67 -0.73 22.93
C VAL A 167 -3.90 -2.20 22.61
N ASP A 168 -2.83 -2.91 22.31
CA ASP A 168 -2.84 -4.37 22.20
C ASP A 168 -2.27 -4.94 23.51
N SER A 169 -2.95 -5.93 24.08
CA SER A 169 -2.51 -6.56 25.32
C SER A 169 -2.87 -8.03 25.36
N GLY A 170 -2.03 -8.80 26.05
CA GLY A 170 -2.23 -10.23 26.21
C GLY A 170 -1.63 -10.76 27.49
N LEU A 171 -2.17 -11.87 27.96
CA LEU A 171 -1.66 -12.62 29.11
C LEU A 171 -1.23 -14.02 28.66
N TYR A 172 -0.19 -14.56 29.33
CA TYR A 172 0.34 -15.89 29.07
C TYR A 172 0.08 -16.79 30.28
N PHE A 173 -0.64 -17.89 30.07
CA PHE A 173 -0.92 -18.89 31.08
C PHE A 173 -0.44 -20.24 30.59
N ASP A 174 0.52 -20.82 31.33
CA ASP A 174 1.03 -22.16 31.08
C ASP A 174 0.61 -23.13 32.17
N LYS A 175 0.05 -24.26 31.78
CA LYS A 175 -0.31 -25.35 32.71
C LYS A 175 0.34 -26.66 32.27
N LYS A 176 1.08 -27.26 33.16
CA LYS A 176 1.58 -28.64 32.96
C LYS A 176 0.40 -29.63 33.10
N LEU A 177 0.20 -30.45 32.10
CA LEU A 177 -0.82 -31.48 32.04
C LEU A 177 -0.16 -32.83 31.80
N THR A 178 -0.56 -33.86 32.55
CA THR A 178 -0.15 -35.24 32.29
C THR A 178 -1.35 -36.02 31.78
N LEU A 179 -1.26 -36.54 30.56
CA LEU A 179 -2.31 -37.35 29.94
C LEU A 179 -1.69 -38.65 29.43
N ALA A 180 -2.28 -39.80 29.80
CA ALA A 180 -1.80 -41.14 29.40
C ALA A 180 -0.31 -41.39 29.67
N GLY A 181 0.22 -40.85 30.80
CA GLY A 181 1.64 -40.99 31.19
C GLY A 181 2.62 -40.12 30.45
N LYS A 182 2.14 -39.22 29.58
CA LYS A 182 2.96 -38.22 28.86
C LYS A 182 2.71 -36.83 29.42
N SER A 183 3.77 -36.02 29.56
CA SER A 183 3.68 -34.63 30.01
C SER A 183 3.49 -33.70 28.82
N PHE A 184 2.54 -32.80 28.94
CA PHE A 184 2.22 -31.72 27.99
C PHE A 184 2.26 -30.36 28.70
N ILE A 185 2.48 -29.29 27.95
CA ILE A 185 2.26 -27.93 28.39
C ILE A 185 1.05 -27.42 27.63
N GLN A 186 0.03 -26.99 28.34
CA GLN A 186 -1.13 -26.30 27.79
C GLN A 186 -0.92 -24.80 27.98
N THR A 187 -0.89 -24.06 26.88
CA THR A 187 -0.78 -22.59 26.86
C THR A 187 -2.14 -21.98 26.55
N LEU A 188 -2.51 -20.95 27.28
CA LEU A 188 -3.68 -20.10 27.05
C LEU A 188 -3.22 -18.64 26.94
N GLU A 189 -3.51 -18.00 25.82
CA GLU A 189 -3.08 -16.63 25.51
C GLU A 189 -4.31 -15.76 25.17
N PRO A 190 -5.07 -15.27 26.15
CA PRO A 190 -6.13 -14.30 25.89
C PRO A 190 -5.50 -12.96 25.47
N ARG A 191 -6.07 -12.34 24.42
CA ARG A 191 -5.66 -11.06 23.86
C ARG A 191 -6.86 -10.11 23.76
N ILE A 192 -6.58 -8.82 23.91
CA ILE A 192 -7.55 -7.73 23.78
C ILE A 192 -6.91 -6.63 22.93
#